data_9837f76f648bc1d2d3409cc11317b7c2
#
_entry.id   9837f76f648bc1d2d3409cc11317b7c2
#
_cell.length_a   1.000
_cell.length_b   1.000
_cell.length_c   1.000
_cell.angle_alpha   90.00
_cell.angle_beta   90.00
_cell.angle_gamma   90.00
#
_symmetry.space_group_name_H-M   'P 1'
#
loop_
_entity.id
_entity.type
_entity.pdbx_description
1 polymer ?
#
loop_
_entity_poly.entity_id
_entity_poly.type
_entity_poly.pdbx_seq_one_letter_code
_entity_poly.pdbx_strand_id
1 'polypeptide(L)'
;MLNEFKQYLLGIGKSENTALNYCDKVKLYFKWCLDSFGSEPQQLYRANVLDYISYMKTIKRYSPKSVNNHLSSLRSFNEFLIFSGRQTELAI
;
A
#
# COMPACT_ATOMS: atom_id res chain seq x y z
N MET A 1 -6.37 -8.63 7.11
CA MET A 1 -6.55 -7.26 6.55
C MET A 1 -6.48 -7.22 5.02
N LEU A 2 -5.53 -7.92 4.41
CA LEU A 2 -5.43 -7.93 2.93
C LEU A 2 -6.62 -8.59 2.25
N ASN A 3 -7.20 -9.60 2.87
CA ASN A 3 -8.41 -10.25 2.33
C ASN A 3 -9.58 -9.27 2.27
N GLU A 4 -9.76 -8.49 3.31
CA GLU A 4 -10.78 -7.44 3.37
C GLU A 4 -10.50 -6.34 2.34
N PHE A 5 -9.24 -5.98 2.15
CA PHE A 5 -8.85 -5.01 1.12
C PHE A 5 -9.21 -5.53 -0.28
N LYS A 6 -8.92 -6.80 -0.55
CA LYS A 6 -9.28 -7.42 -1.83
C LYS A 6 -10.79 -7.33 -2.06
N GLN A 7 -11.60 -7.69 -1.05
CA GLN A 7 -13.06 -7.62 -1.16
C GLN A 7 -13.55 -6.19 -1.39
N TYR A 8 -12.92 -5.23 -0.72
CA TYR A 8 -13.23 -3.81 -0.93
C TYR A 8 -12.95 -3.40 -2.39
N LEU A 9 -11.82 -3.80 -2.96
CA LEU A 9 -11.46 -3.47 -4.34
C LEU A 9 -12.45 -4.07 -5.33
N LEU A 10 -12.84 -5.32 -5.14
CA LEU A 10 -13.84 -5.96 -5.98
C LEU A 10 -15.18 -5.27 -5.85
N GLY A 11 -15.55 -4.85 -4.65
CA GLY A 11 -16.81 -4.16 -4.37
C GLY A 11 -16.92 -2.79 -5.03
N ILE A 12 -15.81 -2.09 -5.23
CA ILE A 12 -15.81 -0.79 -5.93
C ILE A 12 -15.58 -0.94 -7.44
N GLY A 13 -15.63 -2.17 -7.96
CA GLY A 13 -15.61 -2.41 -9.41
C GLY A 13 -14.25 -2.72 -10.01
N LYS A 14 -13.22 -2.96 -9.19
CA LYS A 14 -11.92 -3.39 -9.73
C LYS A 14 -11.99 -4.84 -10.21
N SER A 15 -11.24 -5.15 -11.26
CA SER A 15 -11.11 -6.53 -11.73
C SER A 15 -10.33 -7.38 -10.72
N GLU A 16 -10.49 -8.70 -10.82
CA GLU A 16 -9.76 -9.61 -9.94
C GLU A 16 -8.24 -9.47 -10.13
N ASN A 17 -7.76 -9.32 -11.36
CA ASN A 17 -6.35 -9.12 -11.64
C ASN A 17 -5.82 -7.84 -11.00
N THR A 18 -6.56 -6.75 -11.11
CA THR A 18 -6.18 -5.48 -10.48
C THR A 18 -6.16 -5.60 -8.98
N ALA A 19 -7.16 -6.25 -8.38
CA ALA A 19 -7.23 -6.45 -6.94
C ALA A 19 -6.05 -7.26 -6.43
N LEU A 20 -5.70 -8.35 -7.11
CA LEU A 20 -4.54 -9.17 -6.74
C LEU A 20 -3.24 -8.38 -6.85
N ASN A 21 -3.09 -7.62 -7.92
CA ASN A 21 -1.90 -6.82 -8.16
C ASN A 21 -1.72 -5.76 -7.06
N TYR A 22 -2.80 -5.10 -6.68
CA TYR A 22 -2.77 -4.11 -5.59
C TYR A 22 -2.42 -4.77 -4.25
N CYS A 23 -3.01 -5.93 -3.96
CA CYS A 23 -2.71 -6.66 -2.73
C CYS A 23 -1.23 -7.07 -2.68
N ASP A 24 -0.67 -7.53 -3.79
CA ASP A 24 0.74 -7.93 -3.85
C ASP A 24 1.67 -6.75 -3.55
N LYS A 25 1.36 -5.57 -4.07
CA LYS A 25 2.15 -4.37 -3.82
C LYS A 25 2.04 -3.90 -2.37
N VAL A 26 0.87 -4.01 -1.77
CA VAL A 26 0.68 -3.68 -0.35
C VAL A 26 1.43 -4.68 0.53
N LYS A 27 1.45 -5.97 0.15
CA LYS A 27 2.26 -6.98 0.86
C LYS A 27 3.74 -6.63 0.87
N LEU A 28 4.27 -6.14 -0.25
CA LEU A 28 5.66 -5.72 -0.35
C LEU A 28 5.96 -4.56 0.60
N TYR A 29 5.04 -3.61 0.72
CA TYR A 29 5.16 -2.53 1.67
C TYR A 29 5.16 -3.05 3.12
N PHE A 30 4.25 -3.98 3.43
CA PHE A 30 4.18 -4.60 4.76
C PHE A 30 5.48 -5.32 5.10
N LYS A 31 6.03 -6.06 4.13
CA LYS A 31 7.32 -6.75 4.33
C LYS A 31 8.44 -5.77 4.61
N TRP A 32 8.49 -4.67 3.86
CA TRP A 32 9.49 -3.63 4.11
C TRP A 32 9.34 -3.02 5.51
N CYS A 33 8.12 -2.77 5.94
CA CYS A 33 7.85 -2.25 7.29
C CYS A 33 8.29 -3.25 8.36
N LEU A 34 7.98 -4.52 8.19
CA LEU A 34 8.39 -5.57 9.12
C LEU A 34 9.90 -5.65 9.23
N ASP A 35 10.59 -5.64 8.09
CA ASP A 35 12.06 -5.72 8.04
C ASP A 35 12.72 -4.45 8.61
N SER A 36 12.09 -3.28 8.43
CA SER A 36 12.66 -2.00 8.85
C SER A 36 12.32 -1.62 10.29
N PHE A 37 11.11 -1.94 10.74
CA PHE A 37 10.60 -1.48 12.04
C PHE A 37 10.22 -2.61 13.00
N GLY A 38 10.30 -3.85 12.55
CA GLY A 38 10.00 -5.02 13.39
C GLY A 38 8.52 -5.37 13.52
N SER A 39 7.63 -4.66 12.83
CA SER A 39 6.18 -4.95 12.87
C SER A 39 5.49 -4.50 11.60
N GLU A 40 4.36 -5.13 11.29
CA GLU A 40 3.51 -4.70 10.19
C GLU A 40 2.67 -3.49 10.63
N PRO A 41 2.40 -2.54 9.71
CA PRO A 41 1.64 -1.34 10.08
C PRO A 41 0.15 -1.65 10.21
N GLN A 42 -0.50 -0.97 11.15
CA GLN A 42 -1.96 -0.97 11.28
C GLN A 42 -2.59 0.16 10.47
N GLN A 43 -1.81 1.19 10.20
CA GLN A 43 -2.20 2.39 9.45
C GLN A 43 -1.04 2.81 8.56
N LEU A 44 -1.33 3.69 7.59
CA LEU A 44 -0.29 4.32 6.79
C LEU A 44 0.13 5.63 7.45
N TYR A 45 1.42 5.82 7.57
CA TYR A 45 2.02 7.05 8.09
C TYR A 45 2.82 7.72 6.98
N ARG A 46 2.59 9.02 6.79
CA ARG A 46 3.23 9.76 5.70
C ARG A 46 4.75 9.64 5.73
N ALA A 47 5.37 9.75 6.90
CA ALA A 47 6.82 9.63 7.04
C ALA A 47 7.32 8.27 6.55
N ASN A 48 6.62 7.20 6.88
CA ASN A 48 6.99 5.85 6.45
C ASN A 48 6.80 5.66 4.95
N VAL A 49 5.74 6.23 4.38
CA VAL A 49 5.50 6.18 2.93
C VAL A 49 6.61 6.93 2.18
N LEU A 50 7.03 8.10 2.68
CA LEU A 50 8.13 8.86 2.08
C LEU A 50 9.44 8.07 2.13
N ASP A 51 9.73 7.40 3.23
CA ASP A 51 10.90 6.52 3.35
C ASP A 51 10.82 5.35 2.38
N TYR A 52 9.64 4.78 2.19
CA TYR A 52 9.44 3.68 1.25
C TYR A 52 9.66 4.14 -0.19
N ILE A 53 9.22 5.34 -0.54
CA ILE A 53 9.48 5.92 -1.86
C ILE A 53 10.98 6.03 -2.09
N SER A 54 11.71 6.56 -1.11
CA SER A 54 13.17 6.66 -1.18
C SER A 54 13.82 5.29 -1.36
N TYR A 55 13.37 4.30 -0.59
CA TYR A 55 13.83 2.91 -0.69
C TYR A 55 13.61 2.35 -2.11
N MET A 56 12.42 2.54 -2.66
CA MET A 56 12.11 2.08 -4.02
C MET A 56 13.01 2.71 -5.08
N LYS A 57 13.32 3.99 -4.93
CA LYS A 57 14.14 4.73 -5.88
C LYS A 57 15.62 4.42 -5.76
N THR A 58 16.14 4.27 -4.55
CA THR A 58 17.59 4.19 -4.31
C THR A 58 18.09 2.76 -4.15
N ILE A 59 17.35 1.90 -3.46
CA ILE A 59 17.76 0.52 -3.19
C ILE A 59 17.22 -0.42 -4.26
N LYS A 60 15.91 -0.37 -4.52
CA LYS A 60 15.27 -1.21 -5.54
C LYS A 60 15.51 -0.68 -6.95
N ARG A 61 15.79 0.60 -7.08
CA ARG A 61 16.01 1.28 -8.36
C ARG A 61 14.87 1.07 -9.35
N TYR A 62 13.65 1.14 -8.83
CA TYR A 62 12.46 1.06 -9.67
C TYR A 62 12.35 2.29 -10.57
N SER A 63 11.80 2.10 -11.77
CA SER A 63 11.47 3.20 -12.68
C SER A 63 10.41 4.10 -12.05
N PRO A 64 10.28 5.36 -12.50
CA PRO A 64 9.19 6.23 -12.04
C PRO A 64 7.81 5.60 -12.21
N LYS A 65 7.59 4.87 -13.31
CA LYS A 65 6.32 4.18 -13.55
C LYS A 65 6.06 3.11 -12.49
N SER A 66 7.06 2.30 -12.14
CA SER A 66 6.93 1.28 -11.08
C SER A 66 6.65 1.91 -9.73
N VAL A 67 7.36 2.98 -9.38
CA VAL A 67 7.13 3.71 -8.13
C VAL A 67 5.68 4.20 -8.08
N ASN A 68 5.19 4.81 -9.16
CA ASN A 68 3.82 5.32 -9.23
C ASN A 68 2.79 4.19 -9.11
N ASN A 69 3.06 3.01 -9.69
CA ASN A 69 2.17 1.86 -9.56
C ASN A 69 2.08 1.38 -8.11
N HIS A 70 3.21 1.33 -7.40
CA HIS A 70 3.21 0.99 -5.98
C HIS A 70 2.45 2.04 -5.15
N LEU A 71 2.66 3.32 -5.45
CA LEU A 71 1.95 4.40 -4.74
C LEU A 71 0.45 4.37 -5.00
N SER A 72 0.02 4.03 -6.22
CA SER A 72 -1.41 3.88 -6.53
C SER A 72 -2.04 2.78 -5.68
N SER A 73 -1.33 1.67 -5.49
CA SER A 73 -1.80 0.57 -4.63
C SER A 73 -1.90 1.00 -3.17
N LEU A 74 -0.90 1.72 -2.67
CA LEU A 74 -0.91 2.24 -1.29
C LEU A 74 -1.99 3.29 -1.10
N ARG A 75 -2.26 4.12 -2.12
CA ARG A 75 -3.34 5.11 -2.06
C ARG A 75 -4.69 4.43 -1.94
N SER A 76 -4.94 3.38 -2.72
CA SER A 76 -6.17 2.60 -2.61
C SER A 76 -6.29 1.93 -1.25
N PHE A 77 -5.19 1.43 -0.72
CA PHE A 77 -5.15 0.85 0.62
C PHE A 77 -5.48 1.89 1.69
N ASN A 78 -4.96 3.10 1.55
CA ASN A 78 -5.27 4.22 2.45
C ASN A 78 -6.78 4.52 2.43
N GLU A 79 -7.37 4.57 1.24
CA GLU A 79 -8.82 4.79 1.09
C GLU A 79 -9.63 3.67 1.77
N PHE A 80 -9.18 2.43 1.64
CA PHE A 80 -9.79 1.29 2.33
C PHE A 80 -9.70 1.43 3.84
N LEU A 81 -8.54 1.85 4.37
CA LEU A 81 -8.37 2.05 5.81
C LEU A 81 -9.33 3.12 6.34
N ILE A 82 -9.52 4.19 5.58
CA ILE A 82 -10.48 5.24 5.94
C ILE A 82 -11.91 4.69 5.86
N PHE A 83 -12.27 4.01 4.79
CA PHE A 83 -13.57 3.41 4.60
C PHE A 83 -13.93 2.45 5.73
N SER A 84 -12.98 1.66 6.17
CA SER A 84 -13.19 0.66 7.24
C SER A 84 -13.06 1.24 8.66
N GLY A 85 -12.83 2.53 8.80
CA GLY A 85 -12.71 3.18 10.09
C GLY A 85 -11.38 2.95 10.81
N ARG A 86 -10.40 2.36 10.13
CA ARG A 86 -9.08 2.08 10.73
C ARG A 86 -8.15 3.29 10.71
N GLN A 87 -8.46 4.27 9.87
CA GLN A 87 -7.66 5.49 9.73
C GLN A 87 -8.59 6.64 9.37
N THR A 88 -8.24 7.87 9.78
CA THR A 88 -9.09 9.05 9.52
C THR A 88 -8.49 9.98 8.48
N GLU A 89 -7.18 9.92 8.23
CA GLU A 89 -6.48 10.87 7.38
C GLU A 89 -5.77 10.18 6.22
N LEU A 90 -5.62 10.91 5.11
CA LEU A 90 -4.79 10.46 4.00
C LEU A 90 -3.31 10.64 4.36
N ALA A 91 -2.52 9.59 4.14
CA ALA A 91 -1.08 9.59 4.36
C ALA A 91 -0.31 9.79 3.05
N ILE A 92 -1.02 9.76 1.92
CA ILE A 92 -0.41 9.85 0.60
C ILE A 92 -1.01 11.00 -0.17
#